data_abf3c6922ae5b81e88073a0763ce18d3
#
_entry.id   abf3c6922ae5b81e88073a0763ce18d3
#
_cell.length_a   1.000
_cell.length_b   1.000
_cell.length_c   1.000
_cell.angle_alpha   90.00
_cell.angle_beta   90.00
_cell.angle_gamma   90.00
#
_symmetry.space_group_name_H-M   'P 1'
#
loop_
_entity.id
_entity.type
_entity.pdbx_description
1 polymer ?
#
loop_
_entity_poly.entity_id
_entity_poly.type
_entity_poly.pdbx_seq_one_letter_code
_entity_poly.pdbx_strand_id
1 'polypeptide(L)'
;MPPLHSASVSKGIPRMLDPGRSLARGLAFAAWLLLLACSASERREPAAPGPGTRPNVLWVVWDTARADHLDLYGYARHTTPFLSQWSKDARVFDDALSVAGYTLPSHASMFTGLYPSEHCTNNDNVRLDDAFTTIAELFKGAGYRTFLFSANPHIASDPAGNFTQGIDRAEHPWSPQYAEEALRIVRAKLEPEDRSSELPAVLAAAREGRVQLSQGNIKAAGEIAKTATLRWLESSDAQKPFFVFLNYMEAHRPYIPPRRFREQLLSPEDVARSYQVDRSWQQMWEYTFGLREYDSDEIELTRATYDAALLELDDLLRDLLGGLREAGHLDDTIVVLTADHGEQLGEQHMLDHQYSVYQAVLRVPLILYAPGRVTAGHEARPVMTFDLFPTLLELAGIKKPPGSRSHALSLLAPQADRVRFAEEPATPKIGIEQVAPLHPGWDPSPFRRRLRTLIEGSHKFIWGSDGRHALYDLAADPHETHNQIADQPELAAKLASDLDRYFATLDRCKMPSHPHDRRQLTPEQQELLKGLGYIEENKRDPRKP
;
A
#
# COMPACT_ATOMS: atom_id res chain seq x y z
N MET A 1 -8.52 -29.72 70.54
CA MET A 1 -8.36 -29.31 71.95
C MET A 1 -7.30 -28.24 72.03
N PRO A 2 -7.57 -27.07 72.61
CA PRO A 2 -6.57 -25.99 72.72
C PRO A 2 -5.86 -26.07 74.07
N PRO A 3 -4.89 -25.19 74.42
CA PRO A 3 -5.27 -24.07 75.23
C PRO A 3 -4.69 -22.71 74.89
N LEU A 4 -5.45 -21.75 75.06
CA LEU A 4 -5.47 -20.40 75.72
C LEU A 4 -4.24 -20.01 76.56
N HIS A 5 -3.82 -18.77 76.44
CA HIS A 5 -3.50 -17.74 77.47
C HIS A 5 -2.56 -16.70 76.83
N SER A 6 -2.53 -15.42 77.04
CA SER A 6 -3.32 -14.50 77.94
C SER A 6 -3.01 -13.07 77.49
N ALA A 7 -3.93 -12.19 77.68
CA ALA A 7 -3.82 -10.76 77.43
C ALA A 7 -2.87 -10.06 78.39
N SER A 8 -2.15 -9.01 77.94
CA SER A 8 -1.69 -7.95 78.82
C SER A 8 -1.95 -6.59 78.15
N VAL A 9 -2.76 -5.81 78.87
CA VAL A 9 -3.12 -4.40 78.59
C VAL A 9 -1.99 -3.52 79.12
N SER A 10 -1.41 -2.64 78.31
CA SER A 10 -0.67 -1.48 78.80
C SER A 10 -1.19 -0.20 78.13
N LYS A 11 -1.66 0.69 79.03
CA LYS A 11 -2.12 2.04 78.70
C LYS A 11 -0.92 2.90 78.32
N GLY A 12 -0.97 3.54 77.12
CA GLY A 12 0.00 4.53 76.64
C GLY A 12 -0.70 5.82 76.24
N ILE A 13 -0.24 6.90 76.77
CA ILE A 13 -0.62 8.31 76.73
C ILE A 13 -0.73 8.87 75.33
N PRO A 14 -1.68 9.78 74.97
CA PRO A 14 -1.78 10.38 73.63
C PRO A 14 -0.69 11.43 73.45
N ARG A 15 0.10 11.25 72.35
CA ARG A 15 1.04 12.25 71.85
C ARG A 15 0.31 13.31 71.01
N MET A 16 0.58 14.57 71.37
CA MET A 16 0.15 15.77 70.62
C MET A 16 0.50 15.73 69.13
N LEU A 17 -0.46 16.16 68.32
CA LEU A 17 -0.30 16.36 66.86
C LEU A 17 0.60 17.57 66.58
N ASP A 18 1.64 17.36 65.85
CA ASP A 18 2.57 18.39 65.35
C ASP A 18 1.91 19.14 64.18
N PRO A 19 1.63 20.45 64.26
CA PRO A 19 0.94 21.20 63.22
C PRO A 19 1.80 21.46 61.94
N GLY A 20 3.11 21.14 61.96
CA GLY A 20 4.00 21.42 60.83
C GLY A 20 3.94 20.41 59.66
N ARG A 21 3.37 19.21 59.89
CA ARG A 21 3.31 18.17 58.82
C ARG A 21 2.04 18.22 57.95
N SER A 22 1.04 18.99 58.33
CA SER A 22 -0.22 19.12 57.59
C SER A 22 -0.12 20.07 56.39
N LEU A 23 0.68 21.14 56.47
CA LEU A 23 0.86 22.09 55.37
C LEU A 23 1.71 21.54 54.19
N ALA A 24 2.71 20.71 54.49
CA ALA A 24 3.57 20.15 53.44
C ALA A 24 2.85 19.09 52.58
N ARG A 25 1.86 18.35 53.12
CA ARG A 25 1.05 17.40 52.37
C ARG A 25 -0.04 18.06 51.51
N GLY A 26 -0.58 19.20 51.93
CA GLY A 26 -1.54 19.99 51.15
C GLY A 26 -0.91 20.64 49.92
N LEU A 27 0.31 21.16 50.05
CA LEU A 27 1.05 21.78 48.94
C LEU A 27 1.56 20.75 47.91
N ALA A 28 1.95 19.54 48.35
CA ALA A 28 2.33 18.46 47.42
C ALA A 28 1.14 17.91 46.61
N PHE A 29 -0.06 17.85 47.23
CA PHE A 29 -1.27 17.39 46.52
C PHE A 29 -1.81 18.45 45.54
N ALA A 30 -1.71 19.74 45.88
CA ALA A 30 -2.06 20.84 45.00
C ALA A 30 -1.08 20.97 43.81
N ALA A 31 0.22 20.73 44.03
CA ALA A 31 1.23 20.70 42.95
C ALA A 31 1.03 19.48 42.01
N TRP A 32 0.58 18.34 42.53
CA TRP A 32 0.28 17.16 41.71
C TRP A 32 -1.00 17.33 40.88
N LEU A 33 -2.02 18.01 41.41
CA LEU A 33 -3.24 18.39 40.67
C LEU A 33 -2.96 19.46 39.58
N LEU A 34 -2.03 20.39 39.83
CA LEU A 34 -1.59 21.38 38.83
C LEU A 34 -0.74 20.76 37.72
N LEU A 35 0.06 19.71 38.01
CA LEU A 35 0.80 18.96 36.99
C LEU A 35 -0.10 18.04 36.14
N LEU A 36 -1.21 17.53 36.70
CA LEU A 36 -2.23 16.80 35.94
C LEU A 36 -3.11 17.72 35.06
N ALA A 37 -3.29 18.99 35.47
CA ALA A 37 -4.03 19.97 34.67
C ALA A 37 -3.20 20.53 33.46
N CYS A 38 -1.84 20.49 33.53
CA CYS A 38 -0.98 20.88 32.43
C CYS A 38 -0.74 19.77 31.39
N SER A 39 -1.19 18.54 31.63
CA SER A 39 -1.03 17.43 30.65
C SER A 39 -2.30 17.10 29.88
N ALA A 40 -3.40 17.80 30.12
CA ALA A 40 -4.53 17.82 29.20
C ALA A 40 -4.17 18.81 28.08
N SER A 41 -3.44 18.36 27.06
CA SER A 41 -3.42 19.08 25.80
C SER A 41 -4.87 19.19 25.34
N GLU A 42 -5.46 20.37 25.45
CA GLU A 42 -6.72 20.67 24.80
C GLU A 42 -6.57 20.20 23.33
N ARG A 43 -7.29 19.17 22.95
CA ARG A 43 -7.50 18.87 21.54
C ARG A 43 -8.20 20.12 21.00
N ARG A 44 -7.45 21.01 20.37
CA ARG A 44 -8.05 22.03 19.54
C ARG A 44 -8.85 21.25 18.49
N GLU A 45 -10.17 21.35 18.56
CA GLU A 45 -10.99 20.95 17.42
C GLU A 45 -10.42 21.67 16.19
N PRO A 46 -10.14 20.94 15.10
CA PRO A 46 -9.66 21.57 13.87
C PRO A 46 -10.64 22.69 13.52
N ALA A 47 -10.13 23.89 13.34
CA ALA A 47 -10.95 25.01 12.92
C ALA A 47 -11.67 24.62 11.64
N ALA A 48 -12.99 24.72 11.60
CA ALA A 48 -13.74 24.48 10.38
C ALA A 48 -13.14 25.35 9.26
N PRO A 49 -12.81 24.76 8.09
CA PRO A 49 -12.21 25.52 7.00
C PRO A 49 -13.09 26.72 6.68
N GLY A 50 -12.46 27.89 6.54
CA GLY A 50 -13.16 29.11 6.19
C GLY A 50 -13.95 28.91 4.87
N PRO A 51 -15.15 29.47 4.71
CA PRO A 51 -15.89 29.34 3.49
C PRO A 51 -15.10 29.91 2.31
N GLY A 52 -14.67 29.03 1.37
CA GLY A 52 -13.97 29.39 0.14
C GLY A 52 -12.49 28.98 0.06
N THR A 53 -11.87 28.45 1.10
CA THR A 53 -10.51 27.91 1.01
C THR A 53 -10.51 26.50 0.39
N ARG A 54 -9.70 26.31 -0.66
CA ARG A 54 -9.49 24.99 -1.25
C ARG A 54 -8.56 24.18 -0.35
N PRO A 55 -8.93 22.94 0.03
CA PRO A 55 -8.08 22.11 0.89
C PRO A 55 -6.82 21.66 0.16
N ASN A 56 -5.77 21.43 0.89
CA ASN A 56 -4.63 20.66 0.41
C ASN A 56 -5.03 19.18 0.27
N VAL A 57 -4.29 18.43 -0.54
CA VAL A 57 -4.46 16.99 -0.71
C VAL A 57 -3.12 16.28 -0.56
N LEU A 58 -3.08 15.31 0.33
CA LEU A 58 -2.01 14.33 0.48
C LEU A 58 -2.58 12.94 0.21
N TRP A 59 -2.09 12.29 -0.82
CA TRP A 59 -2.49 10.94 -1.18
C TRP A 59 -1.29 10.00 -1.01
N VAL A 60 -1.36 9.11 -0.02
CA VAL A 60 -0.33 8.11 0.29
C VAL A 60 -0.80 6.75 -0.17
N VAL A 61 0.04 6.07 -0.94
CA VAL A 61 -0.15 4.68 -1.38
C VAL A 61 0.93 3.82 -0.74
N TRP A 62 0.52 2.80 -0.01
CA TRP A 62 1.39 1.72 0.47
C TRP A 62 1.34 0.58 -0.54
N ASP A 63 2.33 0.51 -1.43
CA ASP A 63 2.41 -0.50 -2.48
C ASP A 63 2.34 -1.91 -1.88
N THR A 64 1.45 -2.74 -2.41
CA THR A 64 1.13 -4.11 -1.95
C THR A 64 0.53 -4.27 -0.56
N ALA A 65 0.04 -3.20 0.12
CA ALA A 65 -0.50 -3.36 1.46
C ALA A 65 -1.90 -4.01 1.46
N ARG A 66 -2.03 -5.10 2.21
CA ARG A 66 -3.28 -5.85 2.39
C ARG A 66 -4.11 -5.29 3.54
N ALA A 67 -5.41 -5.10 3.33
CA ALA A 67 -6.31 -4.66 4.41
C ALA A 67 -6.37 -5.69 5.55
N ASP A 68 -6.44 -6.99 5.24
CA ASP A 68 -6.56 -8.07 6.22
C ASP A 68 -5.27 -8.38 6.99
N HIS A 69 -4.18 -7.66 6.73
CA HIS A 69 -2.94 -7.66 7.52
C HIS A 69 -2.77 -6.39 8.38
N LEU A 70 -3.77 -5.52 8.44
CA LEU A 70 -3.76 -4.34 9.32
C LEU A 70 -4.70 -4.55 10.51
N ASP A 71 -4.22 -4.30 11.73
CA ASP A 71 -5.02 -4.42 12.95
C ASP A 71 -6.24 -3.47 12.95
N LEU A 72 -6.17 -2.36 12.22
CA LEU A 72 -7.33 -1.50 11.92
C LEU A 72 -8.52 -2.26 11.31
N TYR A 73 -8.26 -3.30 10.53
CA TYR A 73 -9.28 -4.16 9.88
C TYR A 73 -9.47 -5.50 10.60
N GLY A 74 -9.01 -5.62 11.84
CA GLY A 74 -9.22 -6.79 12.69
C GLY A 74 -8.14 -7.87 12.60
N TYR A 75 -6.98 -7.58 12.01
CA TYR A 75 -5.85 -8.51 12.03
C TYR A 75 -5.33 -8.71 13.46
N ALA A 76 -4.95 -9.93 13.79
CA ALA A 76 -4.58 -10.29 15.16
C ALA A 76 -3.22 -9.72 15.62
N ARG A 77 -2.31 -9.46 14.69
CA ARG A 77 -1.02 -8.81 14.99
C ARG A 77 -1.17 -7.29 14.93
N HIS A 78 -0.47 -6.59 15.83
CA HIS A 78 -0.45 -5.13 15.84
C HIS A 78 0.55 -4.60 14.81
N THR A 79 0.14 -4.56 13.56
CA THR A 79 0.96 -4.12 12.42
C THR A 79 0.84 -2.62 12.15
N THR A 80 -0.24 -1.97 12.59
CA THR A 80 -0.51 -0.57 12.32
C THR A 80 -1.11 0.18 13.52
N PRO A 81 -0.43 0.18 14.70
CA PRO A 81 -0.97 0.78 15.93
C PRO A 81 -1.17 2.30 15.84
N PHE A 82 -0.29 3.02 15.12
CA PHE A 82 -0.47 4.45 14.90
C PHE A 82 -1.68 4.72 14.00
N LEU A 83 -1.80 4.03 12.87
CA LEU A 83 -2.92 4.16 11.95
C LEU A 83 -4.25 3.86 12.63
N SER A 84 -4.31 2.79 13.44
CA SER A 84 -5.50 2.42 14.22
C SER A 84 -5.92 3.50 15.22
N GLN A 85 -4.97 4.26 15.77
CA GLN A 85 -5.27 5.40 16.64
C GLN A 85 -5.64 6.65 15.85
N TRP A 86 -4.91 6.95 14.76
CA TRP A 86 -5.11 8.14 13.95
C TRP A 86 -6.42 8.10 13.16
N SER A 87 -6.81 6.94 12.66
CA SER A 87 -8.02 6.75 11.87
C SER A 87 -9.34 6.96 12.63
N LYS A 88 -9.29 7.10 13.97
CA LYS A 88 -10.47 7.47 14.77
C LYS A 88 -11.07 8.82 14.37
N ASP A 89 -10.26 9.69 13.77
CA ASP A 89 -10.67 10.99 13.26
C ASP A 89 -10.87 10.96 11.72
N ALA A 90 -10.84 9.79 11.10
CA ALA A 90 -10.98 9.56 9.66
C ALA A 90 -12.17 8.65 9.32
N ARG A 91 -12.58 8.62 8.06
CA ARG A 91 -13.48 7.59 7.54
C ARG A 91 -12.66 6.40 7.05
N VAL A 92 -12.97 5.23 7.57
CA VAL A 92 -12.36 3.94 7.21
C VAL A 92 -13.37 3.16 6.38
N PHE A 93 -12.98 2.73 5.18
CA PHE A 93 -13.82 1.89 4.32
C PHE A 93 -13.45 0.43 4.55
N ASP A 94 -14.38 -0.36 5.08
CA ASP A 94 -14.11 -1.74 5.52
C ASP A 94 -13.95 -2.73 4.33
N ASP A 95 -14.51 -2.37 3.17
CA ASP A 95 -14.49 -3.22 1.97
C ASP A 95 -14.11 -2.39 0.72
N ALA A 96 -12.84 -2.05 0.61
CA ALA A 96 -12.27 -1.39 -0.56
C ALA A 96 -11.52 -2.38 -1.45
N LEU A 97 -11.81 -2.31 -2.76
CA LEU A 97 -11.24 -3.20 -3.77
C LEU A 97 -10.40 -2.42 -4.78
N SER A 98 -9.21 -2.92 -5.08
CA SER A 98 -8.44 -2.50 -6.26
C SER A 98 -9.08 -3.06 -7.54
N VAL A 99 -8.88 -2.38 -8.65
CA VAL A 99 -9.35 -2.81 -9.97
C VAL A 99 -8.44 -3.82 -10.65
N ALA A 100 -7.23 -4.02 -10.12
CA ALA A 100 -6.23 -4.95 -10.64
C ALA A 100 -5.28 -5.40 -9.54
N GLY A 101 -4.63 -6.55 -9.72
CA GLY A 101 -3.71 -7.15 -8.77
C GLY A 101 -2.24 -6.75 -8.99
N TYR A 102 -1.94 -5.61 -9.63
CA TYR A 102 -0.57 -5.10 -9.81
C TYR A 102 -0.53 -3.61 -10.18
N THR A 103 0.64 -3.01 -10.03
CA THR A 103 0.88 -1.56 -9.98
C THR A 103 0.36 -0.78 -11.18
N LEU A 104 0.76 -1.13 -12.42
CA LEU A 104 0.51 -0.32 -13.61
C LEU A 104 -0.98 -0.05 -13.86
N PRO A 105 -1.86 -1.07 -14.00
CA PRO A 105 -3.28 -0.83 -14.25
C PRO A 105 -3.99 -0.22 -13.05
N SER A 106 -3.58 -0.56 -11.82
CA SER A 106 -4.20 -0.02 -10.62
C SER A 106 -3.95 1.49 -10.49
N HIS A 107 -2.69 1.94 -10.63
CA HIS A 107 -2.37 3.38 -10.60
C HIS A 107 -3.03 4.13 -11.75
N ALA A 108 -3.02 3.58 -12.98
CA ALA A 108 -3.68 4.22 -14.11
C ALA A 108 -5.19 4.41 -13.84
N SER A 109 -5.83 3.40 -13.24
CA SER A 109 -7.23 3.50 -12.85
C SER A 109 -7.46 4.54 -11.74
N MET A 110 -6.62 4.58 -10.72
CA MET A 110 -6.70 5.59 -9.65
C MET A 110 -6.52 7.01 -10.21
N PHE A 111 -5.62 7.20 -11.19
CA PHE A 111 -5.32 8.51 -11.78
C PHE A 111 -6.36 8.97 -12.80
N THR A 112 -7.16 8.09 -13.40
CA THR A 112 -8.10 8.40 -14.49
C THR A 112 -9.56 8.14 -14.15
N GLY A 113 -9.85 7.32 -13.12
CA GLY A 113 -11.20 6.85 -12.82
C GLY A 113 -11.74 5.83 -13.83
N LEU A 114 -10.87 5.19 -14.62
CA LEU A 114 -11.22 4.23 -15.68
C LEU A 114 -10.76 2.83 -15.31
N TYR A 115 -11.35 1.80 -15.92
CA TYR A 115 -10.89 0.42 -15.79
C TYR A 115 -9.67 0.13 -16.67
N PRO A 116 -8.87 -0.91 -16.34
CA PRO A 116 -7.71 -1.31 -17.13
C PRO A 116 -8.02 -1.56 -18.62
N SER A 117 -9.16 -2.16 -18.93
CA SER A 117 -9.62 -2.35 -20.33
C SER A 117 -10.00 -1.04 -21.05
N GLU A 118 -10.19 0.07 -20.33
CA GLU A 118 -10.53 1.37 -20.91
C GLU A 118 -9.29 2.23 -21.19
N HIS A 119 -8.27 2.17 -20.34
CA HIS A 119 -7.02 2.95 -20.53
C HIS A 119 -5.87 2.15 -21.13
N CYS A 120 -5.97 0.84 -21.27
CA CYS A 120 -4.95 -0.06 -21.85
C CYS A 120 -3.57 -0.07 -21.17
N THR A 121 -3.40 0.55 -20.02
CA THR A 121 -2.12 0.51 -19.30
C THR A 121 -1.98 -0.82 -18.56
N ASN A 122 -1.01 -1.64 -18.96
CA ASN A 122 -0.79 -2.99 -18.45
C ASN A 122 0.60 -3.50 -18.83
N ASN A 123 0.89 -4.78 -18.57
CA ASN A 123 2.19 -5.38 -18.90
C ASN A 123 2.53 -5.42 -20.40
N ASP A 124 1.55 -5.35 -21.29
CA ASP A 124 1.75 -5.28 -22.75
C ASP A 124 1.89 -3.84 -23.25
N ASN A 125 1.39 -2.87 -22.50
CA ASN A 125 1.50 -1.43 -22.76
C ASN A 125 1.75 -0.68 -21.44
N VAL A 126 2.98 -0.44 -21.12
CA VAL A 126 3.39 0.07 -19.80
C VAL A 126 3.11 1.56 -19.58
N ARG A 127 2.79 2.31 -20.65
CA ARG A 127 2.59 3.75 -20.60
C ARG A 127 1.10 4.13 -20.61
N LEU A 128 0.69 5.00 -19.70
CA LEU A 128 -0.61 5.69 -19.76
C LEU A 128 -0.59 6.70 -20.92
N ASP A 129 -1.54 6.59 -21.83
CA ASP A 129 -1.62 7.46 -23.01
C ASP A 129 -1.96 8.90 -22.60
N ASP A 130 -1.34 9.88 -23.27
CA ASP A 130 -1.55 11.32 -23.07
C ASP A 130 -3.00 11.78 -23.33
N ALA A 131 -3.78 10.96 -24.03
CA ALA A 131 -5.21 11.23 -24.27
C ALA A 131 -6.08 11.09 -23.02
N PHE A 132 -5.59 10.42 -21.96
CA PHE A 132 -6.31 10.26 -20.71
C PHE A 132 -5.96 11.41 -19.75
N THR A 133 -6.96 12.17 -19.37
CA THR A 133 -6.79 13.24 -18.39
C THR A 133 -6.62 12.65 -16.99
N THR A 134 -5.51 12.95 -16.36
CA THR A 134 -5.20 12.50 -15.00
C THR A 134 -5.79 13.43 -13.93
N ILE A 135 -5.96 12.89 -12.73
CA ILE A 135 -6.36 13.68 -11.57
C ILE A 135 -5.36 14.83 -11.28
N ALA A 136 -4.06 14.59 -11.45
CA ALA A 136 -3.03 15.60 -11.23
C ALA A 136 -3.14 16.77 -12.24
N GLU A 137 -3.48 16.50 -13.50
CA GLU A 137 -3.76 17.57 -14.47
C GLU A 137 -4.98 18.40 -14.07
N LEU A 138 -6.02 17.78 -13.52
CA LEU A 138 -7.20 18.50 -13.06
C LEU A 138 -6.90 19.39 -11.85
N PHE A 139 -6.12 18.89 -10.90
CA PHE A 139 -5.66 19.68 -9.76
C PHE A 139 -4.77 20.85 -10.22
N LYS A 140 -3.78 20.58 -11.11
CA LYS A 140 -2.92 21.61 -11.70
C LYS A 140 -3.74 22.67 -12.45
N GLY A 141 -4.69 22.25 -13.30
CA GLY A 141 -5.61 23.14 -14.01
C GLY A 141 -6.49 23.99 -13.09
N ALA A 142 -6.76 23.50 -11.89
CA ALA A 142 -7.45 24.25 -10.83
C ALA A 142 -6.54 25.18 -10.01
N GLY A 143 -5.24 25.27 -10.34
CA GLY A 143 -4.28 26.18 -9.70
C GLY A 143 -3.57 25.58 -8.49
N TYR A 144 -3.65 24.26 -8.27
CA TYR A 144 -2.85 23.58 -7.27
C TYR A 144 -1.39 23.46 -7.72
N ARG A 145 -0.48 23.46 -6.77
CA ARG A 145 0.89 22.96 -6.96
C ARG A 145 0.85 21.46 -6.86
N THR A 146 1.57 20.75 -7.72
CA THR A 146 1.51 19.30 -7.78
C THR A 146 2.89 18.67 -7.57
N PHE A 147 2.96 17.70 -6.65
CA PHE A 147 4.19 16.98 -6.30
C PHE A 147 3.94 15.49 -6.28
N LEU A 148 4.89 14.73 -6.82
CA LEU A 148 4.89 13.29 -6.78
C LEU A 148 6.23 12.79 -6.24
N PHE A 149 6.18 11.89 -5.25
CA PHE A 149 7.33 11.08 -4.85
C PHE A 149 6.96 9.60 -4.90
N SER A 150 7.73 8.82 -5.61
CA SER A 150 7.50 7.39 -5.68
C SER A 150 8.80 6.60 -5.70
N ALA A 151 8.83 5.48 -4.99
CA ALA A 151 9.89 4.49 -5.10
C ALA A 151 9.61 3.44 -6.18
N ASN A 152 8.44 3.45 -6.80
CA ASN A 152 8.13 2.58 -7.93
C ASN A 152 8.56 3.24 -9.25
N PRO A 153 9.48 2.62 -10.03
CA PRO A 153 9.99 3.20 -11.27
C PRO A 153 8.93 3.42 -12.35
N HIS A 154 7.87 2.60 -12.35
CA HIS A 154 6.77 2.78 -13.29
C HIS A 154 5.99 4.07 -13.03
N ILE A 155 5.99 4.53 -11.77
CA ILE A 155 5.23 5.70 -11.32
C ILE A 155 6.08 6.96 -11.33
N ALA A 156 7.34 6.85 -10.89
CA ALA A 156 8.20 8.02 -10.63
C ALA A 156 8.91 8.57 -11.85
N SER A 157 9.10 7.76 -12.91
CA SER A 157 9.95 8.14 -14.03
C SER A 157 9.20 8.20 -15.37
N ASP A 158 9.27 9.35 -16.02
CA ASP A 158 8.89 9.51 -17.41
C ASP A 158 10.10 9.12 -18.30
N PRO A 159 9.93 8.35 -19.41
CA PRO A 159 8.65 8.02 -20.05
C PRO A 159 8.03 6.68 -19.61
N ALA A 160 8.49 6.01 -18.53
CA ALA A 160 8.12 4.62 -18.25
C ALA A 160 6.60 4.42 -18.13
N GLY A 161 5.95 5.02 -17.14
CA GLY A 161 4.51 4.85 -16.91
C GLY A 161 3.67 6.06 -17.30
N ASN A 162 4.30 7.24 -17.42
CA ASN A 162 3.66 8.53 -17.71
C ASN A 162 2.69 9.02 -16.64
N PHE A 163 2.93 8.66 -15.39
CA PHE A 163 2.13 9.14 -14.23
C PHE A 163 2.51 10.55 -13.77
N THR A 164 3.51 11.16 -14.42
CA THR A 164 3.92 12.54 -14.16
C THR A 164 3.11 13.58 -14.93
N GLN A 165 2.11 13.16 -15.73
CA GLN A 165 1.16 14.06 -16.37
C GLN A 165 0.46 14.94 -15.34
N GLY A 166 0.59 16.26 -15.47
CA GLY A 166 0.04 17.22 -14.51
C GLY A 166 0.85 17.44 -13.24
N ILE A 167 2.02 16.80 -13.09
CA ILE A 167 2.91 16.99 -11.95
C ILE A 167 3.93 18.09 -12.24
N ASP A 168 4.04 19.07 -11.32
CA ASP A 168 5.04 20.16 -11.43
C ASP A 168 6.43 19.67 -11.07
N ARG A 169 6.54 18.76 -10.10
CA ARG A 169 7.81 18.18 -9.65
C ARG A 169 7.62 16.75 -9.21
N ALA A 170 8.33 15.84 -9.87
CA ALA A 170 8.43 14.44 -9.51
C ALA A 170 9.84 14.14 -8.95
N GLU A 171 9.88 13.41 -7.85
CA GLU A 171 11.12 12.96 -7.20
C GLU A 171 11.04 11.47 -6.83
N HIS A 172 12.19 10.86 -6.61
CA HIS A 172 12.33 9.44 -6.29
C HIS A 172 13.63 9.18 -5.51
N PRO A 173 13.74 8.07 -4.76
CA PRO A 173 14.89 7.83 -3.87
C PRO A 173 16.24 7.62 -4.61
N TRP A 174 16.23 7.36 -5.91
CA TRP A 174 17.46 7.29 -6.73
C TRP A 174 17.82 8.61 -7.41
N SER A 175 17.08 9.70 -7.13
CA SER A 175 17.50 11.04 -7.56
C SER A 175 18.86 11.40 -6.99
N PRO A 176 19.77 12.06 -7.75
CA PRO A 176 21.14 12.31 -7.31
C PRO A 176 21.26 12.97 -5.93
N GLN A 177 20.34 13.86 -5.56
CA GLN A 177 20.31 14.54 -4.27
C GLN A 177 20.03 13.61 -3.08
N TYR A 178 19.51 12.41 -3.30
CA TYR A 178 19.17 11.43 -2.25
C TYR A 178 20.08 10.20 -2.26
N ALA A 179 20.97 10.05 -3.24
CA ALA A 179 21.72 8.82 -3.46
C ALA A 179 22.50 8.33 -2.23
N GLU A 180 23.20 9.24 -1.54
CA GLU A 180 23.95 8.89 -0.33
C GLU A 180 23.03 8.56 0.86
N GLU A 181 21.96 9.34 1.05
CA GLU A 181 20.98 9.10 2.11
C GLU A 181 20.24 7.78 1.91
N ALA A 182 19.74 7.53 0.72
CA ALA A 182 19.07 6.27 0.37
C ALA A 182 19.97 5.06 0.60
N LEU A 183 21.25 5.16 0.21
CA LEU A 183 22.23 4.11 0.48
C LEU A 183 22.46 3.88 1.98
N ARG A 184 22.53 4.95 2.77
CA ARG A 184 22.67 4.87 4.23
C ARG A 184 21.48 4.17 4.86
N ILE A 185 20.25 4.55 4.44
CA ILE A 185 18.99 3.96 4.94
C ILE A 185 18.95 2.46 4.61
N VAL A 186 19.15 2.09 3.35
CA VAL A 186 19.09 0.68 2.92
C VAL A 186 20.16 -0.17 3.62
N ARG A 187 21.37 0.35 3.77
CA ARG A 187 22.43 -0.37 4.53
C ARG A 187 22.06 -0.58 6.00
N ALA A 188 21.35 0.36 6.61
CA ALA A 188 20.90 0.24 7.99
C ALA A 188 19.76 -0.78 8.16
N LYS A 189 19.05 -1.13 7.10
CA LYS A 189 18.00 -2.16 7.12
C LYS A 189 18.55 -3.58 6.97
N LEU A 190 19.75 -3.74 6.39
CA LEU A 190 20.33 -5.04 6.10
C LEU A 190 21.21 -5.53 7.24
N GLU A 191 20.99 -6.77 7.64
CA GLU A 191 21.83 -7.49 8.59
C GLU A 191 22.94 -8.27 7.86
N PRO A 192 24.12 -8.50 8.46
CA PRO A 192 25.21 -9.24 7.83
C PRO A 192 24.84 -10.69 7.46
N GLU A 193 23.93 -11.30 8.22
CA GLU A 193 23.41 -12.65 8.01
C GLU A 193 22.26 -12.76 7.02
N ASP A 194 21.75 -11.62 6.51
CA ASP A 194 20.58 -11.63 5.61
C ASP A 194 20.87 -12.34 4.28
N ARG A 195 20.13 -13.40 4.02
CA ARG A 195 20.15 -14.22 2.80
C ARG A 195 18.79 -14.24 2.09
N SER A 196 17.86 -13.43 2.57
CA SER A 196 16.47 -13.49 2.16
C SER A 196 16.15 -12.87 0.78
N SER A 197 17.13 -12.17 0.18
CA SER A 197 16.93 -11.51 -1.12
C SER A 197 18.24 -11.30 -1.86
N GLU A 198 18.20 -10.83 -3.09
CA GLU A 198 19.37 -10.48 -3.90
C GLU A 198 20.03 -9.16 -3.47
N LEU A 199 19.36 -8.37 -2.63
CA LEU A 199 19.78 -7.00 -2.31
C LEU A 199 21.15 -6.90 -1.65
N PRO A 200 21.57 -7.80 -0.73
CA PRO A 200 22.94 -7.79 -0.21
C PRO A 200 24.00 -7.97 -1.30
N ALA A 201 23.75 -8.84 -2.28
CA ALA A 201 24.66 -9.06 -3.42
C ALA A 201 24.72 -7.83 -4.35
N VAL A 202 23.58 -7.19 -4.60
CA VAL A 202 23.47 -5.95 -5.38
C VAL A 202 24.26 -4.82 -4.70
N LEU A 203 24.14 -4.67 -3.37
CA LEU A 203 24.90 -3.67 -2.62
C LEU A 203 26.40 -3.96 -2.59
N ALA A 204 26.79 -5.24 -2.52
CA ALA A 204 28.20 -5.62 -2.63
C ALA A 204 28.76 -5.28 -4.02
N ALA A 205 28.04 -5.60 -5.08
CA ALA A 205 28.41 -5.28 -6.46
C ALA A 205 28.51 -3.75 -6.69
N ALA A 206 27.62 -2.98 -6.08
CA ALA A 206 27.67 -1.53 -6.15
C ALA A 206 28.89 -0.92 -5.44
N ARG A 207 29.29 -1.49 -4.30
CA ARG A 207 30.54 -1.07 -3.61
C ARG A 207 31.79 -1.27 -4.47
N GLU A 208 31.76 -2.27 -5.32
CA GLU A 208 32.83 -2.60 -6.25
C GLU A 208 32.72 -1.83 -7.58
N GLY A 209 31.74 -0.94 -7.73
CA GLY A 209 31.50 -0.16 -8.94
C GLY A 209 30.97 -0.96 -10.12
N ARG A 210 30.54 -2.22 -9.89
CA ARG A 210 30.04 -3.14 -10.93
C ARG A 210 28.57 -2.91 -11.29
N VAL A 211 27.78 -2.27 -10.40
CA VAL A 211 26.35 -2.00 -10.58
C VAL A 211 26.04 -0.60 -10.05
N GLN A 212 25.16 0.14 -10.70
CA GLN A 212 24.64 1.40 -10.15
C GLN A 212 23.62 1.13 -9.06
N LEU A 213 23.64 1.94 -7.99
CA LEU A 213 22.86 1.74 -6.75
C LEU A 213 21.35 1.99 -6.88
N SER A 214 20.85 2.29 -8.07
CA SER A 214 19.43 2.54 -8.31
C SER A 214 18.50 1.44 -7.75
N GLN A 215 18.94 0.20 -7.77
CA GLN A 215 18.13 -0.98 -7.40
C GLN A 215 17.85 -1.11 -5.90
N GLY A 216 18.77 -0.67 -5.02
CA GLY A 216 18.59 -0.76 -3.57
C GLY A 216 17.77 0.39 -2.99
N ASN A 217 17.74 1.53 -3.66
CA ASN A 217 17.21 2.78 -3.12
C ASN A 217 15.68 2.79 -2.94
N ILE A 218 14.96 1.90 -3.62
CA ILE A 218 13.49 1.76 -3.50
C ILE A 218 13.03 1.52 -2.05
N LYS A 219 13.86 0.93 -1.21
CA LYS A 219 13.55 0.62 0.19
C LYS A 219 13.88 1.76 1.16
N ALA A 220 14.20 2.93 0.63
CA ALA A 220 14.40 4.16 1.40
C ALA A 220 13.25 5.18 1.18
N ALA A 221 12.15 4.74 0.58
CA ALA A 221 11.09 5.62 0.10
C ALA A 221 10.48 6.47 1.22
N GLY A 222 10.06 5.87 2.29
CA GLY A 222 9.28 6.55 3.32
C GLY A 222 10.08 7.63 4.07
N GLU A 223 11.33 7.36 4.44
CA GLU A 223 12.18 8.34 5.12
C GLU A 223 12.48 9.54 4.21
N ILE A 224 12.81 9.27 2.93
CA ILE A 224 13.13 10.33 1.96
C ILE A 224 11.88 11.09 1.54
N ALA A 225 10.73 10.42 1.36
CA ALA A 225 9.48 11.05 0.94
C ALA A 225 9.06 12.18 1.89
N LYS A 226 9.17 11.97 3.21
CA LYS A 226 8.93 13.00 4.21
C LYS A 226 9.82 14.23 3.97
N THR A 227 11.14 14.02 3.90
CA THR A 227 12.13 15.11 3.72
C THR A 227 11.89 15.83 2.39
N ALA A 228 11.64 15.10 1.31
CA ALA A 228 11.36 15.65 -0.01
C ALA A 228 10.09 16.51 -0.01
N THR A 229 9.01 15.99 0.59
CA THR A 229 7.72 16.69 0.67
C THR A 229 7.83 17.98 1.47
N LEU A 230 8.40 17.94 2.67
CA LEU A 230 8.55 19.13 3.52
C LEU A 230 9.43 20.19 2.84
N ARG A 231 10.57 19.80 2.26
CA ARG A 231 11.44 20.71 1.49
C ARG A 231 10.69 21.33 0.31
N TRP A 232 9.89 20.56 -0.41
CA TRP A 232 9.13 21.08 -1.53
C TRP A 232 8.04 22.06 -1.07
N LEU A 233 7.37 21.80 0.04
CA LEU A 233 6.38 22.71 0.62
C LEU A 233 7.01 24.06 1.03
N GLU A 234 8.20 24.03 1.64
CA GLU A 234 8.95 25.23 2.03
C GLU A 234 9.42 26.07 0.82
N SER A 235 9.84 25.41 -0.27
CA SER A 235 10.47 26.05 -1.43
C SER A 235 9.50 26.67 -2.42
N SER A 236 8.19 26.50 -2.23
CA SER A 236 7.19 26.81 -3.22
C SER A 236 6.18 27.88 -2.75
N ASP A 237 5.36 28.39 -3.67
CA ASP A 237 4.37 29.42 -3.39
C ASP A 237 3.36 28.95 -2.32
N ALA A 238 3.61 29.30 -1.06
CA ALA A 238 2.84 28.85 0.10
C ALA A 238 1.37 29.33 0.08
N GLN A 239 1.01 30.26 -0.79
CA GLN A 239 -0.36 30.75 -0.91
C GLN A 239 -1.27 29.83 -1.75
N LYS A 240 -0.70 28.91 -2.53
CA LYS A 240 -1.46 27.98 -3.35
C LYS A 240 -1.66 26.65 -2.64
N PRO A 241 -2.87 26.06 -2.76
CA PRO A 241 -3.07 24.71 -2.26
C PRO A 241 -2.19 23.71 -3.00
N PHE A 242 -1.92 22.56 -2.38
CA PHE A 242 -1.10 21.52 -2.98
C PHE A 242 -1.86 20.21 -3.18
N PHE A 243 -1.44 19.46 -4.20
CA PHE A 243 -1.75 18.05 -4.41
C PHE A 243 -0.43 17.28 -4.37
N VAL A 244 -0.27 16.42 -3.36
CA VAL A 244 0.91 15.58 -3.15
C VAL A 244 0.49 14.13 -3.27
N PHE A 245 1.19 13.38 -4.13
CA PHE A 245 1.07 11.93 -4.27
C PHE A 245 2.35 11.24 -3.83
N LEU A 246 2.25 10.31 -2.89
CA LEU A 246 3.39 9.55 -2.35
C LEU A 246 3.12 8.05 -2.53
N ASN A 247 4.08 7.31 -3.08
CA ASN A 247 4.03 5.85 -3.17
C ASN A 247 5.23 5.24 -2.46
N TYR A 248 4.96 4.41 -1.45
CA TYR A 248 5.93 3.73 -0.58
C TYR A 248 6.02 2.26 -0.95
N MET A 249 7.24 1.72 -0.94
CA MET A 249 7.55 0.35 -1.39
C MET A 249 8.06 -0.57 -0.25
N GLU A 250 7.91 -0.20 1.01
CA GLU A 250 8.43 -0.96 2.14
C GLU A 250 7.77 -2.34 2.24
N ALA A 251 6.45 -2.43 2.03
CA ALA A 251 5.70 -3.69 2.03
C ALA A 251 5.81 -4.49 0.71
N HIS A 252 6.26 -3.86 -0.38
CA HIS A 252 6.57 -4.58 -1.63
C HIS A 252 7.83 -5.41 -1.44
N ARG A 253 7.95 -6.58 -2.06
CA ARG A 253 9.18 -7.35 -1.99
C ARG A 253 10.39 -6.65 -2.64
N PRO A 254 11.63 -6.94 -2.23
CA PRO A 254 12.00 -7.79 -1.11
C PRO A 254 11.57 -7.17 0.23
N TYR A 255 11.01 -7.98 1.14
CA TYR A 255 10.63 -7.50 2.47
C TYR A 255 11.87 -7.39 3.34
N ILE A 256 12.35 -6.17 3.58
CA ILE A 256 13.55 -5.89 4.37
C ILE A 256 13.27 -4.87 5.50
N PRO A 257 12.25 -5.10 6.33
CA PRO A 257 12.02 -4.22 7.46
C PRO A 257 13.24 -4.24 8.40
N PRO A 258 13.60 -3.10 9.01
CA PRO A 258 14.62 -3.04 10.04
C PRO A 258 14.38 -4.07 11.16
N ARG A 259 15.45 -4.61 11.74
CA ARG A 259 15.41 -5.62 12.79
C ARG A 259 14.47 -5.26 13.94
N ARG A 260 14.44 -3.99 14.36
CA ARG A 260 13.58 -3.50 15.44
C ARG A 260 12.07 -3.74 15.22
N PHE A 261 11.61 -3.85 13.98
CA PHE A 261 10.21 -4.16 13.66
C PHE A 261 9.96 -5.67 13.66
N ARG A 262 10.92 -6.48 13.20
CA ARG A 262 10.83 -7.94 13.30
C ARG A 262 10.77 -8.38 14.78
N GLU A 263 11.58 -7.79 15.65
CA GLU A 263 11.65 -8.08 17.09
C GLU A 263 10.34 -7.74 17.85
N GLN A 264 9.48 -6.93 17.29
CA GLN A 264 8.16 -6.66 17.87
C GLN A 264 7.12 -7.75 17.57
N LEU A 265 7.34 -8.55 16.53
CA LEU A 265 6.39 -9.56 16.04
C LEU A 265 6.89 -10.99 16.17
N LEU A 266 8.19 -11.19 16.30
CA LEU A 266 8.85 -12.49 16.26
C LEU A 266 9.70 -12.73 17.53
N SER A 267 9.87 -14.00 17.90
CA SER A 267 10.84 -14.39 18.89
C SER A 267 12.29 -14.13 18.40
N PRO A 268 13.28 -14.00 19.29
CA PRO A 268 14.68 -13.83 18.88
C PRO A 268 15.20 -14.92 17.93
N GLU A 269 14.73 -16.15 18.11
CA GLU A 269 15.06 -17.29 17.24
C GLU A 269 14.43 -17.11 15.86
N ASP A 270 13.15 -16.75 15.79
CA ASP A 270 12.44 -16.56 14.52
C ASP A 270 12.92 -15.32 13.78
N VAL A 271 13.36 -14.26 14.47
CA VAL A 271 14.07 -13.13 13.84
C VAL A 271 15.29 -13.64 13.08
N ALA A 272 16.14 -14.47 13.71
CA ALA A 272 17.32 -15.03 13.05
C ALA A 272 16.94 -15.94 11.85
N ARG A 273 15.94 -16.81 12.03
CA ARG A 273 15.42 -17.68 10.96
C ARG A 273 14.84 -16.89 9.79
N SER A 274 14.17 -15.78 10.05
CA SER A 274 13.53 -14.93 9.03
C SER A 274 14.53 -14.35 8.02
N TYR A 275 15.79 -14.19 8.38
CA TYR A 275 16.87 -13.78 7.48
C TYR A 275 17.39 -14.91 6.58
N GLN A 276 17.04 -16.15 6.85
CA GLN A 276 17.50 -17.32 6.09
C GLN A 276 16.46 -17.82 5.08
N VAL A 277 15.19 -17.41 5.20
CA VAL A 277 14.15 -17.75 4.22
C VAL A 277 14.44 -17.01 2.91
N ASP A 278 14.73 -17.76 1.86
CA ASP A 278 14.98 -17.18 0.54
C ASP A 278 13.68 -16.71 -0.11
N ARG A 279 13.50 -15.40 -0.19
CA ARG A 279 12.37 -14.68 -0.81
C ARG A 279 12.81 -13.94 -2.07
N SER A 280 13.87 -14.42 -2.72
CA SER A 280 14.28 -13.91 -4.02
C SER A 280 13.18 -14.07 -5.06
N TRP A 281 13.22 -13.29 -6.12
CA TRP A 281 12.25 -13.31 -7.22
C TRP A 281 12.05 -14.72 -7.78
N GLN A 282 13.16 -15.37 -8.08
CA GLN A 282 13.17 -16.68 -8.66
C GLN A 282 12.43 -17.68 -7.74
N GLN A 283 12.79 -17.70 -6.45
CA GLN A 283 12.28 -18.69 -5.51
C GLN A 283 10.78 -18.51 -5.25
N MET A 284 10.31 -17.27 -5.11
CA MET A 284 8.89 -16.99 -4.91
C MET A 284 8.05 -17.37 -6.13
N TRP A 285 8.56 -17.13 -7.35
CA TRP A 285 7.85 -17.57 -8.55
C TRP A 285 7.95 -19.06 -8.82
N GLU A 286 9.08 -19.69 -8.52
CA GLU A 286 9.18 -21.16 -8.57
C GLU A 286 8.15 -21.82 -7.65
N TYR A 287 7.91 -21.26 -6.45
CA TYR A 287 6.83 -21.70 -5.56
C TYR A 287 5.47 -21.49 -6.22
N THR A 288 5.16 -20.28 -6.66
CA THR A 288 3.88 -19.95 -7.32
C THR A 288 3.60 -20.85 -8.52
N PHE A 289 4.64 -21.28 -9.24
CA PHE A 289 4.53 -22.15 -10.40
C PHE A 289 4.57 -23.65 -10.08
N GLY A 290 4.65 -24.03 -8.80
CA GLY A 290 4.70 -25.42 -8.37
C GLY A 290 6.02 -26.13 -8.68
N LEU A 291 7.11 -25.38 -8.82
CA LEU A 291 8.45 -25.87 -9.11
C LEU A 291 9.32 -25.98 -7.85
N ARG A 292 8.88 -25.40 -6.76
CA ARG A 292 9.50 -25.37 -5.45
C ARG A 292 8.43 -25.43 -4.38
N GLU A 293 8.79 -25.94 -3.21
CA GLU A 293 7.99 -25.87 -1.99
C GLU A 293 8.65 -24.95 -0.95
N TYR A 294 7.85 -24.22 -0.19
CA TYR A 294 8.17 -23.65 1.09
C TYR A 294 7.43 -24.44 2.15
N ASP A 295 8.07 -24.74 3.26
CA ASP A 295 7.36 -25.34 4.37
C ASP A 295 6.45 -24.32 5.11
N SER A 296 5.65 -24.82 6.05
CA SER A 296 4.71 -23.95 6.79
C SER A 296 5.42 -22.86 7.58
N ASP A 297 6.62 -23.14 8.10
CA ASP A 297 7.41 -22.20 8.89
C ASP A 297 8.02 -21.11 7.98
N GLU A 298 8.50 -21.47 6.80
CA GLU A 298 9.00 -20.51 5.80
C GLU A 298 7.90 -19.55 5.33
N ILE A 299 6.69 -20.06 5.09
CA ILE A 299 5.52 -19.24 4.76
C ILE A 299 5.17 -18.32 5.93
N GLU A 300 5.13 -18.82 7.16
CA GLU A 300 4.77 -18.02 8.33
C GLU A 300 5.84 -16.94 8.62
N LEU A 301 7.12 -17.25 8.47
CA LEU A 301 8.22 -16.29 8.58
C LEU A 301 8.17 -15.23 7.44
N THR A 302 7.69 -15.62 6.26
CA THR A 302 7.47 -14.67 5.16
C THR A 302 6.35 -13.70 5.50
N ARG A 303 5.20 -14.19 6.00
CA ARG A 303 4.08 -13.37 6.49
C ARG A 303 4.51 -12.42 7.60
N ALA A 304 5.21 -12.94 8.61
CA ALA A 304 5.68 -12.12 9.72
C ALA A 304 6.72 -11.06 9.31
N THR A 305 7.52 -11.35 8.28
CA THR A 305 8.45 -10.36 7.71
C THR A 305 7.72 -9.27 6.94
N TYR A 306 6.68 -9.63 6.18
CA TYR A 306 5.78 -8.68 5.54
C TYR A 306 5.03 -7.83 6.58
N ASP A 307 4.51 -8.42 7.64
CA ASP A 307 3.86 -7.71 8.75
C ASP A 307 4.81 -6.70 9.42
N ALA A 308 6.08 -7.04 9.58
CA ALA A 308 7.09 -6.13 10.09
C ALA A 308 7.36 -4.94 9.13
N ALA A 309 7.20 -5.13 7.82
CA ALA A 309 7.28 -4.05 6.86
C ALA A 309 6.04 -3.13 6.90
N LEU A 310 4.86 -3.67 7.21
CA LEU A 310 3.66 -2.85 7.49
C LEU A 310 3.84 -2.01 8.76
N LEU A 311 4.44 -2.57 9.80
CA LEU A 311 4.76 -1.84 11.03
C LEU A 311 5.79 -0.72 10.78
N GLU A 312 6.73 -0.92 9.86
CA GLU A 312 7.62 0.14 9.37
C GLU A 312 6.84 1.24 8.66
N LEU A 313 5.90 0.90 7.79
CA LEU A 313 5.06 1.87 7.08
C LEU A 313 4.19 2.70 8.04
N ASP A 314 3.70 2.08 9.11
CA ASP A 314 2.95 2.77 10.16
C ASP A 314 3.80 3.83 10.89
N ASP A 315 5.06 3.48 11.20
CA ASP A 315 6.04 4.38 11.81
C ASP A 315 6.37 5.55 10.88
N LEU A 316 6.59 5.27 9.59
CA LEU A 316 6.86 6.27 8.56
C LEU A 316 5.68 7.23 8.33
N LEU A 317 4.44 6.71 8.38
CA LEU A 317 3.23 7.54 8.28
C LEU A 317 3.11 8.48 9.48
N ARG A 318 3.37 7.96 10.70
CA ARG A 318 3.41 8.79 11.92
C ARG A 318 4.37 9.97 11.75
N ASP A 319 5.56 9.69 11.26
CA ASP A 319 6.62 10.68 11.08
C ASP A 319 6.28 11.70 9.99
N LEU A 320 5.66 11.26 8.88
CA LEU A 320 5.19 12.15 7.83
C LEU A 320 4.11 13.12 8.34
N LEU A 321 3.06 12.57 8.96
CA LEU A 321 1.94 13.38 9.47
C LEU A 321 2.38 14.29 10.62
N GLY A 322 3.33 13.84 11.45
CA GLY A 322 3.97 14.66 12.47
C GLY A 322 4.68 15.87 11.87
N GLY A 323 5.51 15.65 10.86
CA GLY A 323 6.21 16.73 10.15
C GLY A 323 5.26 17.73 9.48
N LEU A 324 4.18 17.25 8.85
CA LEU A 324 3.17 18.14 8.25
C LEU A 324 2.41 18.95 9.31
N ARG A 325 2.15 18.37 10.48
CA ARG A 325 1.52 19.08 11.60
C ARG A 325 2.43 20.17 12.15
N GLU A 326 3.71 19.87 12.38
CA GLU A 326 4.71 20.82 12.83
C GLU A 326 4.90 21.97 11.84
N ALA A 327 4.83 21.68 10.55
CA ALA A 327 4.88 22.68 9.48
C ALA A 327 3.56 23.47 9.30
N GLY A 328 2.49 23.13 10.06
CA GLY A 328 1.20 23.83 10.01
C GLY A 328 0.35 23.51 8.78
N HIS A 329 0.60 22.40 8.11
CA HIS A 329 -0.11 22.01 6.89
C HIS A 329 -1.24 20.99 7.11
N LEU A 330 -1.25 20.23 8.22
CA LEU A 330 -2.12 19.07 8.38
C LEU A 330 -3.60 19.44 8.54
N ASP A 331 -3.91 20.53 9.24
CA ASP A 331 -5.28 20.88 9.62
C ASP A 331 -6.19 21.24 8.42
N ASP A 332 -5.63 21.71 7.31
CA ASP A 332 -6.36 22.02 6.07
C ASP A 332 -5.99 21.05 4.93
N THR A 333 -5.57 19.84 5.29
CA THR A 333 -5.17 18.82 4.33
C THR A 333 -6.12 17.62 4.37
N ILE A 334 -6.65 17.26 3.20
CA ILE A 334 -7.27 15.96 2.97
C ILE A 334 -6.16 14.94 2.89
N VAL A 335 -6.19 13.93 3.75
CA VAL A 335 -5.24 12.82 3.70
C VAL A 335 -5.96 11.56 3.27
N VAL A 336 -5.47 10.93 2.21
CA VAL A 336 -5.87 9.59 1.77
C VAL A 336 -4.74 8.63 2.03
N LEU A 337 -5.04 7.52 2.68
CA LEU A 337 -4.17 6.34 2.74
C LEU A 337 -4.87 5.17 2.07
N THR A 338 -4.20 4.53 1.11
CA THR A 338 -4.68 3.32 0.44
C THR A 338 -3.50 2.46 -0.01
N ALA A 339 -3.78 1.33 -0.66
CA ALA A 339 -2.81 0.60 -1.46
C ALA A 339 -3.31 0.50 -2.90
N ASP A 340 -2.39 0.26 -3.81
CA ASP A 340 -2.71 0.02 -5.21
C ASP A 340 -3.23 -1.41 -5.43
N HIS A 341 -2.64 -2.39 -4.76
CA HIS A 341 -3.08 -3.79 -4.65
C HIS A 341 -2.50 -4.42 -3.39
N GLY A 342 -2.82 -5.68 -3.13
CA GLY A 342 -2.25 -6.47 -2.05
C GLY A 342 -1.14 -7.43 -2.53
N GLU A 343 -0.90 -8.50 -1.75
CA GLU A 343 0.20 -9.44 -1.91
C GLU A 343 -0.26 -10.86 -1.56
N GLN A 344 0.13 -11.87 -2.33
CA GLN A 344 -0.03 -13.27 -1.97
C GLN A 344 1.08 -13.70 -1.01
N LEU A 345 0.70 -14.33 0.07
CA LEU A 345 1.62 -14.74 1.14
C LEU A 345 1.46 -16.23 1.47
N GLY A 346 1.26 -17.06 0.44
CA GLY A 346 1.10 -18.51 0.50
C GLY A 346 -0.32 -19.02 0.27
N GLU A 347 -1.34 -18.13 0.22
CA GLU A 347 -2.70 -18.49 -0.12
C GLU A 347 -2.76 -19.01 -1.56
N GLN A 348 -3.62 -19.99 -1.83
CA GLN A 348 -3.78 -20.67 -3.13
C GLN A 348 -2.45 -21.14 -3.75
N HIS A 349 -1.45 -21.46 -2.92
CA HIS A 349 -0.10 -21.80 -3.33
C HIS A 349 0.56 -20.69 -4.18
N MET A 350 0.42 -19.44 -3.76
CA MET A 350 0.98 -18.27 -4.46
C MET A 350 1.75 -17.37 -3.50
N LEU A 351 2.84 -16.81 -3.99
CA LEU A 351 3.59 -15.73 -3.38
C LEU A 351 3.72 -14.59 -4.38
N ASP A 352 3.94 -13.35 -3.89
CA ASP A 352 4.02 -12.17 -4.73
C ASP A 352 2.63 -11.73 -5.24
N HIS A 353 2.55 -10.95 -6.27
CA HIS A 353 1.33 -10.46 -6.88
C HIS A 353 1.31 -10.75 -8.39
N GLN A 354 0.31 -10.27 -9.13
CA GLN A 354 -0.01 -10.71 -10.48
C GLN A 354 -0.60 -12.14 -10.49
N TYR A 355 -0.83 -12.73 -11.62
CA TYR A 355 -1.37 -14.08 -11.85
C TYR A 355 -2.70 -14.41 -11.17
N SER A 356 -3.28 -13.50 -10.37
CA SER A 356 -4.53 -13.71 -9.66
C SER A 356 -5.39 -12.46 -9.54
N VAL A 357 -6.66 -12.68 -9.21
CA VAL A 357 -7.63 -11.64 -8.82
C VAL A 357 -8.31 -12.04 -7.50
N TYR A 358 -7.60 -12.73 -6.63
CA TYR A 358 -8.06 -13.11 -5.30
C TYR A 358 -8.11 -11.90 -4.35
N GLN A 359 -8.83 -12.03 -3.23
CA GLN A 359 -8.94 -10.95 -2.24
C GLN A 359 -7.58 -10.54 -1.68
N ALA A 360 -6.66 -11.48 -1.55
CA ALA A 360 -5.28 -11.21 -1.11
C ALA A 360 -4.58 -10.10 -1.92
N VAL A 361 -4.87 -10.01 -3.22
CA VAL A 361 -4.30 -8.96 -4.09
C VAL A 361 -5.27 -7.81 -4.41
N LEU A 362 -6.57 -7.98 -4.18
CA LEU A 362 -7.55 -6.96 -4.53
C LEU A 362 -8.07 -6.16 -3.33
N ARG A 363 -8.22 -6.78 -2.14
CA ARG A 363 -8.75 -6.09 -0.96
C ARG A 363 -7.67 -5.26 -0.28
N VAL A 364 -7.82 -3.95 -0.33
CA VAL A 364 -6.82 -2.98 0.12
C VAL A 364 -7.37 -2.06 1.21
N PRO A 365 -6.51 -1.46 2.06
CA PRO A 365 -6.95 -0.43 2.98
C PRO A 365 -7.41 0.82 2.21
N LEU A 366 -8.41 1.52 2.75
CA LEU A 366 -8.83 2.83 2.27
C LEU A 366 -9.30 3.69 3.44
N ILE A 367 -8.56 4.73 3.74
CA ILE A 367 -8.80 5.67 4.83
C ILE A 367 -8.83 7.09 4.26
N LEU A 368 -9.86 7.85 4.62
CA LEU A 368 -10.06 9.23 4.18
C LEU A 368 -10.19 10.14 5.40
N TYR A 369 -9.17 10.92 5.68
CA TYR A 369 -9.18 12.00 6.65
C TYR A 369 -9.45 13.32 5.93
N ALA A 370 -10.55 13.97 6.25
CA ALA A 370 -10.92 15.26 5.68
C ALA A 370 -11.69 16.07 6.73
N PRO A 371 -10.98 16.77 7.64
CA PRO A 371 -11.56 17.41 8.80
C PRO A 371 -12.60 18.46 8.39
N GLY A 372 -13.77 18.43 9.04
CA GLY A 372 -14.89 19.31 8.73
C GLY A 372 -15.61 19.05 7.40
N ARG A 373 -15.16 18.06 6.60
CA ARG A 373 -15.71 17.72 5.27
C ARG A 373 -16.29 16.31 5.22
N VAL A 374 -15.68 15.36 5.94
CA VAL A 374 -16.12 13.96 6.00
C VAL A 374 -16.24 13.54 7.46
N THR A 375 -17.35 12.87 7.78
CA THR A 375 -17.57 12.34 9.13
C THR A 375 -16.68 11.12 9.36
N ALA A 376 -15.98 11.09 10.48
CA ALA A 376 -15.17 9.96 10.90
C ALA A 376 -16.04 8.72 11.22
N GLY A 377 -15.44 7.55 11.15
CA GLY A 377 -16.05 6.26 11.47
C GLY A 377 -15.87 5.22 10.37
N HIS A 378 -16.33 4.00 10.64
CA HIS A 378 -16.29 2.89 9.70
C HIS A 378 -17.45 2.95 8.71
N GLU A 379 -17.18 2.61 7.46
CA GLU A 379 -18.12 2.53 6.36
C GLU A 379 -18.05 1.14 5.72
N ALA A 380 -19.08 0.34 5.94
CA ALA A 380 -19.10 -1.07 5.50
C ALA A 380 -19.48 -1.26 4.03
N ARG A 381 -19.98 -0.22 3.35
CA ARG A 381 -20.38 -0.37 1.94
C ARG A 381 -19.17 -0.65 1.05
N PRO A 382 -19.34 -1.50 0.04
CA PRO A 382 -18.31 -1.83 -0.93
C PRO A 382 -17.90 -0.62 -1.78
N VAL A 383 -16.60 -0.36 -1.87
CA VAL A 383 -16.02 0.74 -2.66
C VAL A 383 -14.84 0.23 -3.50
N MET A 384 -14.35 1.07 -4.41
CA MET A 384 -13.18 0.77 -5.23
C MET A 384 -12.14 1.88 -5.13
N THR A 385 -10.85 1.54 -5.27
CA THR A 385 -9.76 2.52 -5.14
C THR A 385 -9.86 3.69 -6.12
N PHE A 386 -10.34 3.44 -7.35
CA PHE A 386 -10.49 4.51 -8.35
C PHE A 386 -11.66 5.48 -8.07
N ASP A 387 -12.53 5.17 -7.08
CA ASP A 387 -13.55 6.08 -6.56
C ASP A 387 -12.94 7.32 -5.89
N LEU A 388 -11.66 7.26 -5.55
CA LEU A 388 -10.88 8.41 -5.09
C LEU A 388 -10.80 9.52 -6.14
N PHE A 389 -10.81 9.17 -7.44
CA PHE A 389 -10.76 10.16 -8.52
C PHE A 389 -11.90 11.19 -8.42
N PRO A 390 -13.20 10.84 -8.51
CA PRO A 390 -14.28 11.80 -8.35
C PRO A 390 -14.38 12.36 -6.93
N THR A 391 -14.03 11.59 -5.91
CA THR A 391 -14.12 12.00 -4.51
C THR A 391 -13.20 13.17 -4.18
N LEU A 392 -11.95 13.10 -4.59
CA LEU A 392 -10.96 14.15 -4.32
C LEU A 392 -11.29 15.41 -5.12
N LEU A 393 -11.79 15.28 -6.35
CA LEU A 393 -12.26 16.43 -7.14
C LEU A 393 -13.45 17.12 -6.45
N GLU A 394 -14.42 16.33 -5.95
CA GLU A 394 -15.58 16.86 -5.23
C GLU A 394 -15.17 17.60 -3.95
N LEU A 395 -14.31 16.98 -3.12
CA LEU A 395 -13.80 17.59 -1.88
C LEU A 395 -13.01 18.87 -2.13
N ALA A 396 -12.31 18.96 -3.27
CA ALA A 396 -11.54 20.14 -3.67
C ALA A 396 -12.38 21.18 -4.43
N GLY A 397 -13.68 20.91 -4.69
CA GLY A 397 -14.54 21.78 -5.49
C GLY A 397 -14.11 21.89 -6.96
N ILE A 398 -13.44 20.88 -7.50
CA ILE A 398 -12.98 20.82 -8.88
C ILE A 398 -14.04 20.09 -9.73
N LYS A 399 -14.52 20.76 -10.77
CA LYS A 399 -15.51 20.16 -11.67
C LYS A 399 -14.83 19.16 -12.61
N LYS A 400 -15.43 17.99 -12.74
CA LYS A 400 -15.05 17.00 -13.75
C LYS A 400 -15.26 17.57 -15.15
N PRO A 401 -14.34 17.35 -16.12
CA PRO A 401 -14.51 17.81 -17.49
C PRO A 401 -15.82 17.28 -18.10
N PRO A 402 -16.57 18.12 -18.87
CA PRO A 402 -17.75 17.66 -19.60
C PRO A 402 -17.42 16.49 -20.53
N GLY A 403 -18.27 15.45 -20.51
CA GLY A 403 -18.08 14.27 -21.36
C GLY A 403 -17.04 13.26 -20.88
N SER A 404 -16.33 13.51 -19.75
CA SER A 404 -15.46 12.49 -19.16
C SER A 404 -16.30 11.31 -18.66
N ARG A 405 -16.11 10.15 -19.28
CA ARG A 405 -16.71 8.89 -18.83
C ARG A 405 -15.91 8.38 -17.63
N SER A 406 -16.58 7.78 -16.68
CA SER A 406 -15.94 7.10 -15.55
C SER A 406 -16.97 6.21 -14.87
N HIS A 407 -16.57 5.01 -14.53
CA HIS A 407 -17.34 4.09 -13.68
C HIS A 407 -17.09 4.34 -12.19
N ALA A 408 -16.12 5.20 -11.88
CA ALA A 408 -15.82 5.60 -10.51
C ALA A 408 -16.96 6.42 -9.92
N LEU A 409 -17.31 6.15 -8.68
CA LEU A 409 -18.40 6.78 -7.94
C LEU A 409 -17.81 7.51 -6.72
N SER A 410 -18.27 8.75 -6.48
CA SER A 410 -17.78 9.47 -5.30
C SER A 410 -18.06 8.72 -4.01
N LEU A 411 -17.06 8.61 -3.16
CA LEU A 411 -17.16 8.04 -1.82
C LEU A 411 -18.07 8.86 -0.88
N LEU A 412 -18.44 10.06 -1.27
CA LEU A 412 -19.35 10.93 -0.49
C LEU A 412 -20.82 10.69 -0.85
N ALA A 413 -21.10 10.14 -2.02
CA ALA A 413 -22.46 9.89 -2.46
C ALA A 413 -23.05 8.68 -1.71
N PRO A 414 -24.33 8.75 -1.27
CA PRO A 414 -25.03 7.58 -0.79
C PRO A 414 -25.16 6.59 -1.95
N GLN A 415 -24.64 5.39 -1.78
CA GLN A 415 -24.73 4.35 -2.80
C GLN A 415 -25.39 3.11 -2.20
N ALA A 416 -26.27 2.50 -2.99
CA ALA A 416 -26.75 1.15 -2.76
C ALA A 416 -25.63 0.13 -3.12
N ASP A 417 -25.89 -1.13 -2.87
CA ASP A 417 -25.01 -2.23 -3.32
C ASP A 417 -24.63 -2.05 -4.78
N ARG A 418 -23.33 -2.12 -5.05
CA ARG A 418 -22.79 -2.05 -6.42
C ARG A 418 -22.12 -3.36 -6.79
N VAL A 419 -22.21 -3.70 -8.05
CA VAL A 419 -21.35 -4.70 -8.66
C VAL A 419 -19.94 -4.16 -8.74
N ARG A 420 -18.95 -4.91 -8.28
CA ARG A 420 -17.53 -4.57 -8.39
C ARG A 420 -16.86 -5.45 -9.43
N PHE A 421 -16.06 -4.83 -10.26
CA PHE A 421 -15.31 -5.48 -11.31
C PHE A 421 -13.82 -5.22 -11.14
N ALA A 422 -13.00 -6.26 -11.32
CA ALA A 422 -11.55 -6.14 -11.39
C ALA A 422 -11.00 -7.10 -12.44
N GLU A 423 -9.81 -6.81 -12.96
CA GLU A 423 -9.25 -7.59 -14.05
C GLU A 423 -7.71 -7.65 -14.01
N GLU A 424 -7.18 -8.77 -14.47
CA GLU A 424 -5.82 -8.96 -14.96
C GLU A 424 -5.89 -8.90 -16.50
N PRO A 425 -5.73 -7.70 -17.10
CA PRO A 425 -6.12 -7.48 -18.50
C PRO A 425 -5.15 -8.08 -19.51
N ALA A 426 -3.91 -8.31 -19.10
CA ALA A 426 -2.86 -8.91 -19.92
C ALA A 426 -2.36 -10.21 -19.28
N THR A 427 -1.87 -11.13 -20.08
CA THR A 427 -1.19 -12.31 -19.55
C THR A 427 0.12 -11.89 -18.88
N PRO A 428 0.32 -12.16 -17.58
CA PRO A 428 1.58 -11.86 -16.92
C PRO A 428 2.72 -12.66 -17.57
N LYS A 429 3.84 -12.00 -17.86
CA LYS A 429 4.96 -12.62 -18.59
C LYS A 429 6.22 -12.73 -17.76
N ILE A 430 6.44 -11.77 -16.84
CA ILE A 430 7.74 -11.54 -16.20
C ILE A 430 8.26 -12.78 -15.47
N GLY A 431 7.47 -13.34 -14.56
CA GLY A 431 7.89 -14.52 -13.80
C GLY A 431 8.09 -15.74 -14.70
N ILE A 432 7.21 -15.91 -15.70
CA ILE A 432 7.32 -17.00 -16.68
C ILE A 432 8.61 -16.87 -17.49
N GLU A 433 8.93 -15.67 -17.99
CA GLU A 433 10.12 -15.42 -18.82
C GLU A 433 11.43 -15.63 -18.02
N GLN A 434 11.40 -15.38 -16.71
CA GLN A 434 12.56 -15.61 -15.84
C GLN A 434 12.73 -17.08 -15.42
N VAL A 435 11.63 -17.77 -15.13
CA VAL A 435 11.68 -19.14 -14.60
C VAL A 435 11.77 -20.21 -15.70
N ALA A 436 11.07 -20.03 -16.83
CA ALA A 436 11.03 -21.04 -17.88
C ALA A 436 12.41 -21.44 -18.44
N PRO A 437 13.39 -20.55 -18.62
CA PRO A 437 14.74 -20.93 -19.08
C PRO A 437 15.50 -21.83 -18.08
N LEU A 438 15.15 -21.76 -16.79
CA LEU A 438 15.78 -22.53 -15.72
C LEU A 438 15.18 -23.93 -15.58
N HIS A 439 13.96 -24.13 -16.08
CA HIS A 439 13.20 -25.37 -15.98
C HIS A 439 12.78 -25.89 -17.37
N PRO A 440 13.71 -26.41 -18.18
CA PRO A 440 13.38 -26.96 -19.51
C PRO A 440 12.34 -28.09 -19.40
N GLY A 441 11.23 -27.95 -20.13
CA GLY A 441 10.12 -28.92 -20.11
C GLY A 441 8.97 -28.57 -19.15
N TRP A 442 9.09 -27.52 -18.33
CA TRP A 442 7.95 -26.99 -17.59
C TRP A 442 6.94 -26.32 -18.54
N ASP A 443 5.64 -26.62 -18.34
CA ASP A 443 4.56 -26.01 -19.08
C ASP A 443 4.00 -24.77 -18.37
N PRO A 444 4.25 -23.55 -18.82
CA PRO A 444 3.71 -22.33 -18.23
C PRO A 444 2.25 -22.03 -18.60
N SER A 445 1.61 -22.81 -19.45
CA SER A 445 0.27 -22.53 -19.97
C SER A 445 -0.78 -22.31 -18.90
N PRO A 446 -0.74 -22.98 -17.70
CA PRO A 446 -1.67 -22.70 -16.61
C PRO A 446 -1.63 -21.24 -16.10
N PHE A 447 -0.54 -20.53 -16.27
CA PHE A 447 -0.33 -19.15 -15.81
C PHE A 447 -0.45 -18.11 -16.93
N ARG A 448 -0.51 -18.55 -18.20
CA ARG A 448 -0.68 -17.69 -19.38
C ARG A 448 -2.15 -17.42 -19.66
N ARG A 449 -2.83 -16.76 -18.70
CA ARG A 449 -4.26 -16.45 -18.83
C ARG A 449 -4.58 -15.03 -18.39
N ARG A 450 -5.60 -14.45 -19.01
CA ARG A 450 -6.24 -13.22 -18.51
C ARG A 450 -7.32 -13.61 -17.53
N LEU A 451 -7.50 -12.77 -16.50
CA LEU A 451 -8.50 -12.96 -15.47
C LEU A 451 -9.43 -11.76 -15.40
N ARG A 452 -10.68 -12.02 -15.05
CA ARG A 452 -11.66 -10.99 -14.68
C ARG A 452 -12.45 -11.50 -13.49
N THR A 453 -12.87 -10.60 -12.66
CA THR A 453 -13.76 -10.95 -11.55
C THR A 453 -14.90 -9.96 -11.45
N LEU A 454 -16.07 -10.50 -11.06
CA LEU A 454 -17.25 -9.74 -10.73
C LEU A 454 -17.68 -10.15 -9.33
N ILE A 455 -17.96 -9.16 -8.47
CA ILE A 455 -18.48 -9.37 -7.12
C ILE A 455 -19.86 -8.72 -7.05
N GLU A 456 -20.88 -9.54 -6.77
CA GLU A 456 -22.26 -9.13 -6.54
C GLU A 456 -22.71 -9.64 -5.16
N GLY A 457 -23.00 -8.74 -4.24
CA GLY A 457 -23.18 -9.10 -2.82
C GLY A 457 -21.93 -9.77 -2.25
N SER A 458 -22.07 -10.95 -1.65
CA SER A 458 -20.96 -11.77 -1.18
C SER A 458 -20.37 -12.71 -2.23
N HIS A 459 -21.01 -12.89 -3.37
CA HIS A 459 -20.56 -13.87 -4.36
C HIS A 459 -19.55 -13.26 -5.32
N LYS A 460 -18.44 -13.95 -5.48
CA LYS A 460 -17.35 -13.58 -6.39
C LYS A 460 -17.17 -14.64 -7.46
N PHE A 461 -17.36 -14.24 -8.72
CA PHE A 461 -17.08 -15.08 -9.88
C PHE A 461 -15.76 -14.65 -10.52
N ILE A 462 -14.87 -15.61 -10.77
CA ILE A 462 -13.61 -15.41 -11.49
C ILE A 462 -13.68 -16.09 -12.84
N TRP A 463 -13.55 -15.31 -13.90
CA TRP A 463 -13.43 -15.78 -15.26
C TRP A 463 -11.96 -15.92 -15.66
N GLY A 464 -11.57 -17.05 -16.24
CA GLY A 464 -10.26 -17.27 -16.85
C GLY A 464 -10.38 -17.45 -18.37
N SER A 465 -9.49 -16.82 -19.11
CA SER A 465 -9.47 -16.92 -20.61
C SER A 465 -9.14 -18.33 -21.13
N ASP A 466 -8.71 -19.21 -20.26
CA ASP A 466 -8.43 -20.63 -20.52
C ASP A 466 -9.61 -21.57 -20.22
N GLY A 467 -10.77 -21.00 -19.89
CA GLY A 467 -11.98 -21.74 -19.54
C GLY A 467 -12.03 -22.25 -18.07
N ARG A 468 -10.98 -22.05 -17.29
CA ARG A 468 -10.98 -22.36 -15.85
C ARG A 468 -11.56 -21.18 -15.09
N HIS A 469 -12.76 -21.37 -14.56
CA HIS A 469 -13.50 -20.38 -13.79
C HIS A 469 -13.57 -20.79 -12.33
N ALA A 470 -13.91 -19.84 -11.45
CA ALA A 470 -14.12 -20.10 -10.04
C ALA A 470 -15.28 -19.26 -9.49
N LEU A 471 -15.92 -19.77 -8.44
CA LEU A 471 -17.00 -19.11 -7.71
C LEU A 471 -16.75 -19.24 -6.21
N TYR A 472 -16.83 -18.12 -5.49
CA TYR A 472 -16.65 -18.06 -4.04
C TYR A 472 -17.78 -17.28 -3.38
N ASP A 473 -18.13 -17.65 -2.14
CA ASP A 473 -18.93 -16.82 -1.24
C ASP A 473 -18.01 -16.18 -0.19
N LEU A 474 -17.68 -14.92 -0.38
CA LEU A 474 -16.74 -14.18 0.47
C LEU A 474 -17.25 -13.95 1.90
N ALA A 475 -18.55 -14.09 2.16
CA ALA A 475 -19.09 -14.03 3.52
C ALA A 475 -18.81 -15.30 4.32
N ALA A 476 -18.86 -16.46 3.66
CA ALA A 476 -18.60 -17.76 4.29
C ALA A 476 -17.11 -18.17 4.16
N ASP A 477 -16.45 -17.75 3.08
CA ASP A 477 -15.07 -18.11 2.73
C ASP A 477 -14.31 -16.85 2.25
N PRO A 478 -13.93 -15.94 3.16
CA PRO A 478 -13.22 -14.69 2.80
C PRO A 478 -11.81 -14.94 2.23
N HIS A 479 -11.26 -16.15 2.42
CA HIS A 479 -9.94 -16.54 1.93
C HIS A 479 -9.98 -17.33 0.61
N GLU A 480 -11.15 -17.53 0.01
CA GLU A 480 -11.33 -18.16 -1.30
C GLU A 480 -10.69 -19.55 -1.40
N THR A 481 -10.91 -20.38 -0.37
CA THR A 481 -10.33 -21.72 -0.23
C THR A 481 -11.21 -22.80 -0.85
N HIS A 482 -12.52 -22.55 -1.02
CA HIS A 482 -13.50 -23.50 -1.52
C HIS A 482 -14.20 -23.00 -2.79
N ASN A 483 -13.75 -23.47 -3.95
CA ASN A 483 -14.36 -23.13 -5.24
C ASN A 483 -15.71 -23.86 -5.42
N GLN A 484 -16.81 -23.12 -5.33
CA GLN A 484 -18.19 -23.61 -5.37
C GLN A 484 -18.77 -23.76 -6.80
N ILE A 485 -17.95 -23.59 -7.84
CA ILE A 485 -18.47 -23.55 -9.22
C ILE A 485 -19.21 -24.84 -9.63
N ALA A 486 -18.76 -25.97 -9.12
CA ALA A 486 -19.42 -27.26 -9.38
C ALA A 486 -20.68 -27.45 -8.53
N ASP A 487 -20.74 -26.83 -7.35
CA ASP A 487 -21.83 -26.95 -6.41
C ASP A 487 -22.99 -26.00 -6.75
N GLN A 488 -22.69 -24.87 -7.40
CA GLN A 488 -23.64 -23.81 -7.74
C GLN A 488 -23.59 -23.42 -9.24
N PRO A 489 -23.83 -24.36 -10.17
CA PRO A 489 -23.63 -24.09 -11.61
C PRO A 489 -24.58 -23.03 -12.17
N GLU A 490 -25.82 -22.92 -11.66
CA GLU A 490 -26.78 -21.90 -12.10
C GLU A 490 -26.35 -20.50 -11.70
N LEU A 491 -25.85 -20.32 -10.46
CA LEU A 491 -25.31 -19.06 -9.98
C LEU A 491 -24.04 -18.69 -10.77
N ALA A 492 -23.15 -19.64 -11.01
CA ALA A 492 -21.95 -19.43 -11.82
C ALA A 492 -22.30 -18.96 -13.24
N ALA A 493 -23.31 -19.58 -13.89
CA ALA A 493 -23.77 -19.17 -15.22
C ALA A 493 -24.40 -17.78 -15.21
N LYS A 494 -25.18 -17.43 -14.17
CA LYS A 494 -25.74 -16.08 -14.00
C LYS A 494 -24.62 -15.05 -13.90
N LEU A 495 -23.66 -15.23 -12.98
CA LEU A 495 -22.58 -14.29 -12.74
C LEU A 495 -21.61 -14.17 -13.93
N ALA A 496 -21.40 -15.26 -14.68
CA ALA A 496 -20.66 -15.20 -15.93
C ALA A 496 -21.35 -14.31 -16.97
N SER A 497 -22.70 -14.45 -17.11
CA SER A 497 -23.49 -13.59 -17.99
C SER A 497 -23.49 -12.13 -17.54
N ASP A 498 -23.55 -11.88 -16.23
CA ASP A 498 -23.50 -10.54 -15.65
C ASP A 498 -22.12 -9.90 -15.86
N LEU A 499 -21.04 -10.66 -15.71
CA LEU A 499 -19.69 -10.24 -16.01
C LEU A 499 -19.53 -9.82 -17.48
N ASP A 500 -20.01 -10.65 -18.42
CA ASP A 500 -19.94 -10.34 -19.85
C ASP A 500 -20.74 -9.07 -20.19
N ARG A 501 -21.94 -8.93 -19.58
CA ARG A 501 -22.80 -7.74 -19.75
C ARG A 501 -22.11 -6.50 -19.19
N TYR A 502 -21.53 -6.58 -17.99
CA TYR A 502 -20.81 -5.47 -17.39
C TYR A 502 -19.59 -5.08 -18.23
N PHE A 503 -18.79 -6.06 -18.64
CA PHE A 503 -17.61 -5.83 -19.47
C PHE A 503 -17.96 -5.20 -20.84
N ALA A 504 -19.14 -5.51 -21.40
CA ALA A 504 -19.63 -4.90 -22.63
C ALA A 504 -20.00 -3.41 -22.47
N THR A 505 -20.20 -2.92 -21.24
CA THR A 505 -20.46 -1.49 -20.98
C THR A 505 -19.20 -0.63 -20.99
N LEU A 506 -18.01 -1.25 -20.87
CA LEU A 506 -16.75 -0.54 -20.83
C LEU A 506 -16.41 0.03 -22.23
N ASP A 507 -15.96 1.29 -22.25
CA ASP A 507 -15.44 1.92 -23.45
C ASP A 507 -14.00 1.47 -23.72
N ARG A 508 -13.87 0.23 -24.18
CA ARG A 508 -12.59 -0.45 -24.30
C ARG A 508 -11.66 0.29 -25.27
N CYS A 509 -10.49 0.61 -24.78
CA CYS A 509 -9.42 1.16 -25.59
C CYS A 509 -9.03 0.20 -26.72
N LYS A 510 -8.53 0.75 -27.80
CA LYS A 510 -7.81 -0.01 -28.81
C LYS A 510 -6.33 0.04 -28.44
N MET A 511 -5.73 -1.13 -28.24
CA MET A 511 -4.27 -1.19 -28.03
C MET A 511 -3.56 -0.40 -29.13
N PRO A 512 -2.58 0.44 -28.79
CA PRO A 512 -1.80 1.17 -29.79
C PRO A 512 -1.21 0.20 -30.82
N SER A 513 -1.12 0.62 -32.08
CA SER A 513 -0.48 -0.18 -33.13
C SER A 513 0.99 -0.48 -32.82
N HIS A 514 1.61 0.36 -32.01
CA HIS A 514 2.95 0.17 -31.45
C HIS A 514 2.85 0.35 -29.93
N PRO A 515 2.49 -0.69 -29.16
CA PRO A 515 2.43 -0.60 -27.72
C PRO A 515 3.77 -0.14 -27.14
N HIS A 516 3.71 0.74 -26.13
CA HIS A 516 4.90 1.13 -25.40
C HIS A 516 5.38 -0.07 -24.56
N ASP A 517 6.38 -0.71 -25.11
CA ASP A 517 7.00 -1.91 -24.56
C ASP A 517 8.19 -1.49 -23.68
N ARG A 518 8.54 -2.32 -22.70
CA ARG A 518 9.68 -2.13 -21.79
C ARG A 518 11.02 -1.95 -22.50
N ARG A 519 11.16 -2.44 -23.74
CA ARG A 519 12.35 -2.25 -24.59
C ARG A 519 12.58 -0.81 -25.02
N GLN A 520 11.60 0.09 -24.87
CA GLN A 520 11.71 1.52 -25.18
C GLN A 520 12.22 2.36 -24.01
N LEU A 521 12.47 1.73 -22.86
CA LEU A 521 13.00 2.37 -21.68
C LEU A 521 14.49 2.72 -21.85
N THR A 522 14.94 3.76 -21.17
CA THR A 522 16.37 4.09 -21.12
C THR A 522 17.17 2.97 -20.44
N PRO A 523 18.49 2.87 -20.69
CA PRO A 523 19.33 1.89 -20.01
C PRO A 523 19.22 1.97 -18.48
N GLU A 524 19.16 3.17 -17.90
CA GLU A 524 19.02 3.37 -16.48
C GLU A 524 17.66 2.86 -15.96
N GLN A 525 16.58 3.12 -16.70
CA GLN A 525 15.24 2.61 -16.38
C GLN A 525 15.17 1.09 -16.49
N GLN A 526 15.82 0.53 -17.51
CA GLN A 526 15.90 -0.92 -17.66
C GLN A 526 16.64 -1.57 -16.50
N GLU A 527 17.79 -1.00 -16.09
CA GLU A 527 18.55 -1.50 -14.94
C GLU A 527 17.76 -1.41 -13.62
N LEU A 528 17.05 -0.30 -13.43
CA LEU A 528 16.19 -0.13 -12.25
C LEU A 528 15.07 -1.19 -12.21
N LEU A 529 14.40 -1.41 -13.34
CA LEU A 529 13.32 -2.41 -13.45
C LEU A 529 13.83 -3.85 -13.38
N LYS A 530 15.06 -4.12 -13.81
CA LYS A 530 15.73 -5.43 -13.61
C LYS A 530 15.92 -5.70 -12.12
N GLY A 531 16.44 -4.74 -11.36
CA GLY A 531 16.65 -4.90 -9.92
C GLY A 531 15.37 -5.11 -9.12
N LEU A 532 14.24 -4.70 -9.70
CA LEU A 532 12.92 -4.97 -9.16
C LEU A 532 12.30 -6.24 -9.73
N GLY A 533 13.03 -6.96 -10.61
CA GLY A 533 12.55 -8.16 -11.29
C GLY A 533 11.47 -7.89 -12.34
N TYR A 534 11.28 -6.65 -12.77
CA TYR A 534 10.31 -6.31 -13.82
C TYR A 534 10.84 -6.51 -15.24
N ILE A 535 12.16 -6.71 -15.45
CA ILE A 535 12.79 -6.95 -16.76
C ILE A 535 13.95 -7.95 -16.62
N GLU A 536 14.18 -8.80 -17.62
CA GLU A 536 15.33 -9.72 -17.68
C GLU A 536 16.66 -9.02 -18.03
N GLU A 537 17.77 -9.61 -17.54
CA GLU A 537 19.07 -9.40 -18.20
C GLU A 537 19.02 -9.97 -19.62
N ASN A 538 19.22 -9.12 -20.62
CA ASN A 538 19.50 -9.56 -21.99
C ASN A 538 20.80 -10.37 -21.97
N LYS A 539 20.74 -11.66 -21.69
CA LYS A 539 21.83 -12.57 -22.01
C LYS A 539 21.98 -12.51 -23.53
N ARG A 540 22.98 -11.78 -23.99
CA ARG A 540 23.38 -11.80 -25.43
C ARG A 540 23.41 -13.25 -25.84
N ASP A 541 22.67 -13.62 -26.87
CA ASP A 541 22.78 -14.93 -27.52
C ASP A 541 24.26 -15.08 -27.92
N PRO A 542 25.02 -16.01 -27.30
CA PRO A 542 26.44 -16.19 -27.63
C PRO A 542 26.67 -16.63 -29.06
N ARG A 543 25.60 -16.79 -29.85
CA ARG A 543 25.63 -17.19 -31.26
C ARG A 543 25.39 -16.04 -32.27
N LYS A 544 25.19 -14.80 -31.78
CA LYS A 544 25.17 -13.62 -32.64
C LYS A 544 26.47 -12.83 -32.50
N PRO A 545 27.15 -12.51 -33.66
CA PRO A 545 28.41 -11.79 -33.65
C PRO A 545 28.33 -10.39 -33.07
#